data_13a23c107b7636e77025469fb17d72a1
#
_entry.id   13a23c107b7636e77025469fb17d72a1
#
_cell.length_a   1.000
_cell.length_b   1.000
_cell.length_c   1.000
_cell.angle_alpha   90.00
_cell.angle_beta   90.00
_cell.angle_gamma   90.00
#
_symmetry.space_group_name_H-M   'P 1'
#
loop_
_entity.id
_entity.type
_entity.pdbx_description
1 polymer ?
#
loop_
_entity_poly.entity_id
_entity_poly.type
_entity_poly.pdbx_seq_one_letter_code
_entity_poly.pdbx_strand_id
1 'polypeptide(L)' 'MQSTSIPLSELPVGGRAFVVAIEGTPELTARLGALGFLPRTEVRCRRRAPLGDPRVYELRGTQLCLRRSEARSVRVELA' A
#
# COMPACT_ATOMS: atom_id res chain seq x y z
N MET A 1 -1.78 22.04 -10.13
CA MET A 1 -1.64 21.60 -8.73
C MET A 1 -1.08 20.20 -8.67
N GLN A 2 -0.10 19.98 -7.83
CA GLN A 2 0.56 18.70 -7.77
C GLN A 2 -0.10 17.81 -6.72
N SER A 3 -0.33 16.57 -7.08
CA SER A 3 -0.78 15.62 -6.08
C SER A 3 0.42 15.19 -5.26
N THR A 4 0.19 14.99 -3.97
CA THR A 4 1.23 14.60 -3.03
C THR A 4 1.06 13.11 -2.75
N SER A 5 1.61 12.27 -3.61
CA SER A 5 1.56 10.84 -3.37
C SER A 5 2.88 10.36 -2.81
N ILE A 6 2.79 9.33 -1.97
CA ILE A 6 3.96 8.71 -1.36
C ILE A 6 3.90 7.20 -1.62
N PRO A 7 5.03 6.51 -1.51
CA PRO A 7 4.99 5.05 -1.54
C PRO A 7 4.24 4.51 -0.32
N LEU A 8 3.47 3.45 -0.52
CA LEU A 8 2.77 2.83 0.59
C LEU A 8 3.72 2.40 1.70
N SER A 9 4.96 2.05 1.34
CA SER A 9 5.97 1.66 2.32
C SER A 9 6.28 2.76 3.33
N GLU A 10 5.95 4.01 3.02
CA GLU A 10 6.18 5.13 3.93
C GLU A 10 4.97 5.46 4.78
N LEU A 11 3.85 4.78 4.60
CA LEU A 11 2.67 5.02 5.42
C LEU A 11 2.95 4.51 6.84
N PRO A 12 2.85 5.37 7.86
CA PRO A 12 3.13 4.93 9.22
C PRO A 12 2.06 3.99 9.75
N VAL A 13 2.42 3.21 10.76
CA VAL A 13 1.45 2.36 11.44
C VAL A 13 0.32 3.22 11.98
N GLY A 14 -0.91 2.80 11.74
CA GLY A 14 -2.09 3.56 12.10
C GLY A 14 -2.52 4.56 11.03
N GLY A 15 -1.68 4.78 10.01
CA GLY A 15 -2.01 5.70 8.95
C GLY A 15 -3.02 5.13 7.97
N ARG A 16 -3.78 6.04 7.34
CA ARG A 16 -4.75 5.71 6.30
C ARG A 16 -4.42 6.50 5.05
N ALA A 17 -4.66 5.88 3.92
CA ALA A 17 -4.39 6.51 2.64
C ALA A 17 -5.28 5.89 1.57
N PHE A 18 -5.32 6.54 0.41
CA PHE A 18 -6.05 6.02 -0.75
C PHE A 18 -5.06 5.65 -1.84
N VAL A 19 -5.27 4.49 -2.43
CA VAL A 19 -4.41 4.03 -3.53
C VAL A 19 -4.59 4.95 -4.73
N VAL A 20 -3.48 5.38 -5.31
CA VAL A 20 -3.49 6.22 -6.52
C VAL A 20 -3.14 5.38 -7.73
N ALA A 21 -2.04 4.63 -7.64
CA ALA A 21 -1.53 3.85 -8.76
C ALA A 21 -0.53 2.82 -8.27
N ILE A 22 -0.21 1.88 -9.11
CA ILE A 22 0.85 0.91 -8.84
C ILE A 22 1.93 1.12 -9.89
N GLU A 23 3.16 1.32 -9.44
CA GLU A 23 4.32 1.51 -10.31
C GLU A 23 5.25 0.32 -10.12
N GLY A 24 5.18 -0.63 -11.02
CA GLY A 24 5.99 -1.83 -10.91
C GLY A 24 5.92 -2.62 -12.20
N THR A 25 6.43 -3.84 -12.13
CA THR A 25 6.34 -4.74 -13.28
C THR A 25 4.88 -5.09 -13.54
N PRO A 26 4.55 -5.50 -14.79
CA PRO A 26 3.17 -5.94 -15.07
C PRO A 26 2.72 -7.07 -14.17
N GLU A 27 3.63 -8.00 -13.82
CA GLU A 27 3.30 -9.11 -12.94
C GLU A 27 2.92 -8.63 -11.55
N LEU A 28 3.73 -7.71 -11.00
CA LEU A 28 3.46 -7.17 -9.67
C LEU A 28 2.17 -6.35 -9.67
N THR A 29 1.97 -5.54 -10.70
CA THR A 29 0.77 -4.72 -10.83
C THR A 29 -0.48 -5.60 -10.86
N ALA A 30 -0.45 -6.69 -11.65
CA ALA A 30 -1.58 -7.60 -11.73
C ALA A 30 -1.84 -8.29 -10.39
N ARG A 31 -0.78 -8.71 -9.70
CA ARG A 31 -0.94 -9.39 -8.41
C ARG A 31 -1.51 -8.47 -7.35
N LEU A 32 -0.96 -7.26 -7.24
CA LEU A 32 -1.43 -6.29 -6.25
C LEU A 32 -2.86 -5.85 -6.55
N GLY A 33 -3.18 -5.66 -7.83
CA GLY A 33 -4.55 -5.34 -8.22
C GLY A 33 -5.53 -6.43 -7.82
N ALA A 34 -5.14 -7.70 -8.02
CA ALA A 34 -5.98 -8.83 -7.64
C ALA A 34 -6.18 -8.90 -6.12
N LEU A 35 -5.22 -8.40 -5.35
CA LEU A 35 -5.34 -8.34 -3.88
C LEU A 35 -6.21 -7.17 -3.41
N GLY A 36 -6.58 -6.25 -4.30
CA GLY A 36 -7.46 -5.16 -3.95
C GLY A 36 -6.82 -3.78 -3.98
N PHE A 37 -5.56 -3.66 -4.39
CA PHE A 37 -4.89 -2.35 -4.46
C PHE A 37 -5.33 -1.63 -5.73
N LEU A 38 -6.58 -1.22 -5.76
CA LEU A 38 -7.18 -0.53 -6.88
C LEU A 38 -7.27 0.96 -6.58
N PRO A 39 -7.29 1.83 -7.63
CA PRO A 39 -7.37 3.27 -7.40
C PRO A 39 -8.55 3.64 -6.50
N ARG A 40 -8.30 4.58 -5.58
CA ARG A 40 -9.28 5.11 -4.63
C ARG A 40 -9.67 4.14 -3.53
N THR A 41 -9.07 2.96 -3.45
CA THR A 41 -9.32 2.05 -2.35
C THR A 41 -8.57 2.54 -1.13
N GLU A 42 -9.26 2.58 0.02
CA GLU A 42 -8.62 2.96 1.26
C GLU A 42 -7.74 1.84 1.77
N VAL A 43 -6.55 2.18 2.24
CA VAL A 43 -5.61 1.23 2.82
C VAL A 43 -5.12 1.78 4.15
N ARG A 44 -4.98 0.89 5.13
CA ARG A 44 -4.41 1.23 6.43
C ARG A 44 -3.18 0.38 6.67
N CYS A 45 -2.18 0.98 7.31
CA CYS A 45 -1.06 0.21 7.83
C CYS A 45 -1.40 -0.20 9.25
N ARG A 46 -1.59 -1.50 9.48
CA ARG A 46 -2.00 -1.99 10.80
C ARG A 46 -0.82 -2.23 11.71
N ARG A 47 0.25 -2.79 11.19
CA ARG A 47 1.46 -3.04 11.98
C ARG A 47 2.59 -3.46 11.04
N ARG A 48 3.77 -3.53 11.61
CA ARG A 48 4.96 -3.97 10.89
C ARG A 48 5.77 -4.89 11.78
N ALA A 49 6.55 -5.76 11.17
CA ALA A 49 7.45 -6.65 11.90
C ALA A 49 8.50 -5.81 12.67
N PRO A 50 9.13 -6.41 13.71
CA PRO A 50 10.09 -5.66 14.53
C PRO A 50 11.20 -4.99 13.74
N LEU A 51 11.62 -5.57 12.61
CA LEU A 51 12.66 -4.98 11.76
C LEU A 51 12.07 -4.13 10.64
N GLY A 52 10.76 -3.88 10.67
CA GLY A 52 10.10 -3.02 9.70
C GLY A 52 9.60 -3.74 8.45
N ASP A 53 9.85 -5.03 8.30
CA ASP A 53 9.50 -5.80 7.11
C ASP A 53 9.22 -7.25 7.51
N PRO A 54 8.10 -7.86 7.11
CA PRO A 54 7.02 -7.30 6.30
C PRO A 54 6.08 -6.40 7.08
N ARG A 55 5.13 -5.80 6.38
CA ARG A 55 4.10 -4.95 6.98
C ARG A 55 2.74 -5.54 6.75
N VAL A 56 1.83 -5.29 7.69
CA VAL A 56 0.44 -5.74 7.57
C VAL A 56 -0.41 -4.55 7.20
N TYR A 57 -1.13 -4.68 6.10
CA TYR A 57 -2.06 -3.65 5.62
C TYR A 57 -3.46 -4.19 5.63
N GLU A 58 -4.42 -3.29 5.71
CA GLU A 58 -5.83 -3.65 5.67
C GLU A 58 -6.51 -2.92 4.53
N LEU A 59 -7.22 -3.69 3.70
CA LEU A 59 -8.03 -3.18 2.58
C LEU A 59 -9.38 -3.87 2.68
N ARG A 60 -10.46 -3.08 2.65
CA ARG A 60 -11.82 -3.63 2.59
C ARG A 60 -12.07 -4.69 3.65
N GLY A 61 -11.52 -4.50 4.84
CA GLY A 61 -11.72 -5.44 5.93
C GLY A 61 -10.84 -6.68 5.86
N THR A 62 -9.96 -6.78 4.89
CA THR A 62 -9.05 -7.92 4.74
C THR A 62 -7.65 -7.46 5.10
N GLN A 63 -6.98 -8.23 5.95
CA GLN A 63 -5.59 -7.95 6.30
C GLN A 63 -4.67 -8.82 5.46
N LEU A 64 -3.57 -8.24 5.01
CA LEU A 64 -2.59 -8.96 4.22
C LEU A 64 -1.20 -8.41 4.49
N CYS A 65 -0.19 -9.23 4.22
CA CYS A 65 1.19 -8.85 4.42
C CYS A 65 1.83 -8.52 3.09
N LEU A 66 2.57 -7.40 3.08
CA LEU A 66 3.40 -7.05 1.93
C LEU A 66 4.82 -6.85 2.40
N ARG A 67 5.77 -7.29 1.59
CA ARG A 67 7.15 -6.92 1.78
C ARG A 67 7.30 -5.45 1.44
N ARG A 68 8.29 -4.82 2.08
CA ARG A 68 8.57 -3.41 1.84
C ARG A 68 8.80 -3.15 0.35
N SER A 69 9.49 -4.05 -0.34
CA SER A 69 9.75 -3.88 -1.77
C SER A 69 8.47 -3.84 -2.59
N GLU A 70 7.44 -4.58 -2.17
CA GLU A 70 6.16 -4.58 -2.86
C GLU A 70 5.37 -3.32 -2.53
N ALA A 71 5.35 -2.95 -1.25
CA ALA A 71 4.64 -1.75 -0.82
C ALA A 71 5.21 -0.48 -1.45
N ARG A 72 6.51 -0.48 -1.73
CA ARG A 72 7.15 0.66 -2.38
C ARG A 72 6.58 0.96 -3.76
N SER A 73 6.04 -0.06 -4.42
CA SER A 73 5.49 0.10 -5.77
C SER A 73 4.08 0.67 -5.78
N VAL A 74 3.41 0.75 -4.63
CA VAL A 74 2.06 1.28 -4.55
C VAL A 74 2.14 2.75 -4.16
N ARG A 75 1.54 3.62 -4.98
CA ARG A 75 1.47 5.05 -4.69
C ARG A 75 0.16 5.34 -3.98
N VAL A 76 0.22 6.09 -2.90
CA VAL A 76 -0.98 6.43 -2.12
C VAL A 76 -0.99 7.92 -1.79
N GLU A 77 -2.18 8.45 -1.53
CA GLU A 77 -2.37 9.80 -1.00
C GLU A 77 -2.95 9.67 0.40
N LEU A 78 -2.40 10.44 1.34
CA LEU A 78 -2.85 10.39 2.72
C LEU A 78 -4.31 10.82 2.84
N ALA A 79 -5.03 10.11 3.69
CA ALA A 79 -6.43 10.43 3.93
C ALA A 79 -6.60 11.72 4.73
#